data_07156ac652068b7a3a1f880e754818ad
#
_entry.id   07156ac652068b7a3a1f880e754818ad
#
_cell.length_a   1.000
_cell.length_b   1.000
_cell.length_c   1.000
_cell.angle_alpha   90.00
_cell.angle_beta   90.00
_cell.angle_gamma   90.00
#
_symmetry.space_group_name_H-M   'P 1'
#
loop_
_entity.id
_entity.type
_entity.pdbx_description
1 polymer ?
#
loop_
_entity_poly.entity_id
_entity_poly.type
_entity_poly.pdbx_seq_one_letter_code
_entity_poly.pdbx_strand_id
1 'polypeptide(L)'
;LGKNVYSNELQQHEKSNRITFTDLSNRKIEIDGPVNRIFLGFYEESYLAVAENFDKVVSISKGEWADFFNDQYNAYEKQMPEIAKIIDTGSIYKGSFSMETLLNSKPQVAIVAPFQYETLAENIDKLEKSGIKVIVIDYNSQTLENHIKSTKILGKITGNEKRAEELIRNYENALNEVKERVENIKNRKKVYIELGNLGADQIGNSYGNYLWGSLVKLAGGNNIAENKIDSYGPLSPEYILTSNPDTIFFAGANWANDAGNRVLIGFNVSPEQTWKRLTPYTKRTGWKKLNAIKNGEIYAVNHGGLRSIYDYVYVQYIAKSLYPELFEDIDPKENLENFYKKYLPITPEGTFMTKYNKK
;
A
#
# COMPACT_ATOMS: atom_id res chain seq x y z
N LEU A 1 -50.07 8.16 26.01
CA LEU A 1 -49.74 7.91 24.56
C LEU A 1 -48.48 8.67 24.09
N GLY A 2 -48.13 9.85 24.67
CA GLY A 2 -46.98 10.64 24.23
C GLY A 2 -45.61 10.14 24.70
N LYS A 3 -45.53 9.47 25.85
CA LYS A 3 -44.24 9.00 26.42
C LYS A 3 -43.65 7.80 25.69
N ASN A 4 -44.46 6.96 25.07
CA ASN A 4 -43.97 5.77 24.36
C ASN A 4 -43.43 6.07 22.94
N VAL A 5 -43.92 7.14 22.31
CA VAL A 5 -43.46 7.54 20.97
C VAL A 5 -42.08 8.20 21.05
N TYR A 6 -41.88 9.07 22.06
CA TYR A 6 -40.58 9.73 22.28
C TYR A 6 -39.45 8.74 22.65
N SER A 7 -39.77 7.72 23.47
CA SER A 7 -38.75 6.70 23.81
C SER A 7 -38.42 5.79 22.64
N ASN A 8 -39.37 5.52 21.74
CA ASN A 8 -39.12 4.72 20.54
C ASN A 8 -38.32 5.50 19.48
N GLU A 9 -38.56 6.79 19.30
CA GLU A 9 -37.77 7.63 18.39
C GLU A 9 -36.34 7.82 18.88
N LEU A 10 -36.14 8.02 20.20
CA LEU A 10 -34.81 8.09 20.79
C LEU A 10 -34.04 6.77 20.67
N GLN A 11 -34.70 5.62 20.90
CA GLN A 11 -34.11 4.30 20.73
C GLN A 11 -33.80 3.99 19.27
N GLN A 12 -34.61 4.44 18.31
CA GLN A 12 -34.34 4.30 16.89
C GLN A 12 -33.18 5.20 16.45
N HIS A 13 -33.04 6.41 17.01
CA HIS A 13 -31.95 7.34 16.73
C HIS A 13 -30.62 6.83 17.31
N GLU A 14 -30.63 6.28 18.53
CA GLU A 14 -29.45 5.64 19.14
C GLU A 14 -29.01 4.40 18.38
N LYS A 15 -29.95 3.58 17.87
CA LYS A 15 -29.62 2.41 17.02
C LYS A 15 -29.08 2.79 15.65
N SER A 16 -29.50 3.95 15.06
CA SER A 16 -29.05 4.41 13.74
C SER A 16 -27.60 4.92 13.73
N ASN A 17 -27.05 5.28 14.92
CA ASN A 17 -25.66 5.75 15.06
C ASN A 17 -24.68 4.64 15.45
N ARG A 18 -25.14 3.41 15.65
CA ARG A 18 -24.30 2.28 16.01
C ARG A 18 -23.60 1.73 14.78
N ILE A 19 -22.27 1.69 14.84
CA ILE A 19 -21.43 1.18 13.79
C ILE A 19 -21.01 -0.25 14.15
N THR A 20 -21.30 -1.21 13.27
CA THR A 20 -20.96 -2.62 13.49
C THR A 20 -20.31 -3.21 12.25
N PHE A 21 -19.28 -4.01 12.45
CA PHE A 21 -18.60 -4.78 11.40
C PHE A 21 -17.72 -5.85 12.03
N THR A 22 -17.26 -6.79 11.21
CA THR A 22 -16.17 -7.72 11.58
C THR A 22 -14.89 -7.17 10.96
N ASP A 23 -13.84 -6.98 11.76
CA ASP A 23 -12.57 -6.45 11.28
C ASP A 23 -11.67 -7.53 10.68
N LEU A 24 -10.46 -7.16 10.24
CA LEU A 24 -9.53 -8.08 9.60
C LEU A 24 -8.81 -9.02 10.60
N SER A 25 -9.06 -8.88 11.90
CA SER A 25 -8.67 -9.86 12.91
C SER A 25 -9.80 -10.86 13.23
N ASN A 26 -10.90 -10.78 12.48
CA ASN A 26 -12.11 -11.59 12.66
C ASN A 26 -12.86 -11.30 13.98
N ARG A 27 -12.62 -10.14 14.58
CA ARG A 27 -13.37 -9.70 15.76
C ARG A 27 -14.58 -8.90 15.34
N LYS A 28 -15.69 -9.11 16.04
CA LYS A 28 -16.89 -8.30 15.88
C LYS A 28 -16.72 -6.99 16.65
N ILE A 29 -16.79 -5.88 15.93
CA ILE A 29 -16.60 -4.54 16.47
C ILE A 29 -17.95 -3.81 16.52
N GLU A 30 -18.24 -3.19 17.65
CA GLU A 30 -19.40 -2.33 17.84
C GLU A 30 -18.94 -0.99 18.41
N ILE A 31 -19.32 0.10 17.76
CA ILE A 31 -18.91 1.46 18.11
C ILE A 31 -20.15 2.34 18.21
N ASP A 32 -20.23 3.13 19.26
CA ASP A 32 -21.23 4.19 19.36
C ASP A 32 -20.73 5.40 18.56
N GLY A 33 -21.36 5.65 17.42
CA GLY A 33 -21.00 6.78 16.54
C GLY A 33 -21.66 8.08 16.96
N PRO A 34 -21.30 9.18 16.30
CA PRO A 34 -20.28 9.29 15.25
C PRO A 34 -18.86 9.21 15.80
N VAL A 35 -17.93 8.75 14.97
CA VAL A 35 -16.50 8.72 15.30
C VAL A 35 -15.84 10.03 14.85
N ASN A 36 -15.30 10.78 15.79
CA ASN A 36 -14.67 12.08 15.53
C ASN A 36 -13.22 12.14 15.98
N ARG A 37 -12.73 11.13 16.68
CA ARG A 37 -11.36 11.07 17.22
C ARG A 37 -10.76 9.71 16.92
N ILE A 38 -9.71 9.72 16.10
CA ILE A 38 -9.10 8.49 15.56
C ILE A 38 -7.60 8.52 15.84
N PHE A 39 -7.06 7.41 16.36
CA PHE A 39 -5.65 7.08 16.23
C PHE A 39 -5.50 6.29 14.92
N LEU A 40 -4.65 6.79 14.01
CA LEU A 40 -4.35 6.13 12.74
C LEU A 40 -2.93 5.56 12.79
N GLY A 41 -2.84 4.24 12.86
CA GLY A 41 -1.56 3.55 12.97
C GLY A 41 -0.81 3.42 11.65
N PHE A 42 -1.53 3.20 10.55
CA PHE A 42 -0.94 2.91 9.24
C PHE A 42 -1.96 3.17 8.12
N TYR A 43 -1.53 3.04 6.85
CA TYR A 43 -2.39 3.19 5.65
C TYR A 43 -2.98 4.59 5.47
N GLU A 44 -2.16 5.61 5.65
CA GLU A 44 -2.59 7.01 5.63
C GLU A 44 -3.25 7.40 4.31
N GLU A 45 -2.71 6.96 3.17
CA GLU A 45 -3.29 7.31 1.87
C GLU A 45 -4.64 6.64 1.62
N SER A 46 -4.82 5.39 2.01
CA SER A 46 -6.13 4.72 1.90
C SER A 46 -7.16 5.36 2.83
N TYR A 47 -6.73 5.74 4.03
CA TYR A 47 -7.57 6.52 4.94
C TYR A 47 -7.99 7.85 4.29
N LEU A 48 -7.05 8.62 3.76
CA LEU A 48 -7.34 9.92 3.12
C LEU A 48 -8.23 9.78 1.89
N ALA A 49 -8.06 8.73 1.10
CA ALA A 49 -8.92 8.47 -0.05
C ALA A 49 -10.38 8.33 0.33
N VAL A 50 -10.66 7.76 1.50
CA VAL A 50 -12.02 7.61 2.05
C VAL A 50 -12.43 8.86 2.83
N ALA A 51 -11.59 9.34 3.74
CA ALA A 51 -11.92 10.40 4.70
C ALA A 51 -11.79 11.83 4.15
N GLU A 52 -11.05 12.02 3.07
CA GLU A 52 -10.74 13.30 2.39
C GLU A 52 -9.71 14.17 3.11
N ASN A 53 -9.63 14.13 4.44
CA ASN A 53 -8.71 14.92 5.26
C ASN A 53 -8.36 14.18 6.56
N PHE A 54 -7.49 14.79 7.38
CA PHE A 54 -7.08 14.26 8.69
C PHE A 54 -7.83 14.92 9.86
N ASP A 55 -8.94 15.59 9.64
CA ASP A 55 -9.61 16.37 10.69
C ASP A 55 -9.99 15.55 11.93
N LYS A 56 -10.29 14.26 11.73
CA LYS A 56 -10.66 13.34 12.81
C LYS A 56 -9.47 12.62 13.43
N VAL A 57 -8.27 12.73 12.84
CA VAL A 57 -7.07 12.03 13.31
C VAL A 57 -6.40 12.84 14.40
N VAL A 58 -6.43 12.34 15.63
CA VAL A 58 -5.86 13.01 16.80
C VAL A 58 -4.43 12.59 17.11
N SER A 59 -4.05 11.37 16.68
CA SER A 59 -2.69 10.84 16.87
C SER A 59 -2.36 9.82 15.79
N ILE A 60 -1.06 9.66 15.53
CA ILE A 60 -0.52 8.72 14.53
C ILE A 60 0.71 8.01 15.10
N SER A 61 1.04 6.85 14.53
CA SER A 61 2.33 6.19 14.70
C SER A 61 3.25 6.71 13.59
N LYS A 62 3.80 7.91 13.80
CA LYS A 62 4.50 8.67 12.76
C LYS A 62 5.66 7.91 12.13
N GLY A 63 6.36 7.08 12.91
CA GLY A 63 7.50 6.33 12.44
C GLY A 63 7.17 5.39 11.28
N GLU A 64 6.01 4.73 11.30
CA GLU A 64 5.58 3.87 10.20
C GLU A 64 5.36 4.64 8.90
N TRP A 65 5.02 5.90 8.97
CA TRP A 65 4.86 6.75 7.80
C TRP A 65 6.17 7.47 7.43
N ALA A 66 6.69 8.26 8.35
CA ALA A 66 7.84 9.14 8.09
C ALA A 66 9.17 8.40 7.89
N ASP A 67 9.32 7.19 8.47
CA ASP A 67 10.57 6.44 8.33
C ASP A 67 10.48 5.39 7.19
N PHE A 68 9.32 4.75 7.00
CA PHE A 68 9.14 3.75 5.94
C PHE A 68 8.86 4.41 4.59
N PHE A 69 8.11 5.50 4.58
CA PHE A 69 7.69 6.23 3.40
C PHE A 69 8.02 7.72 3.55
N ASN A 70 9.30 8.00 3.84
CA ASN A 70 9.77 9.36 4.14
C ASN A 70 9.47 10.36 3.03
N ASP A 71 9.62 9.99 1.78
CA ASP A 71 9.34 10.87 0.64
C ASP A 71 7.84 11.19 0.52
N GLN A 72 6.99 10.18 0.74
CA GLN A 72 5.54 10.38 0.79
C GLN A 72 5.15 11.29 1.96
N TYR A 73 5.64 10.99 3.16
CA TYR A 73 5.38 11.83 4.33
C TYR A 73 5.82 13.28 4.09
N ASN A 74 7.02 13.48 3.56
CA ASN A 74 7.55 14.82 3.29
C ASN A 74 6.71 15.56 2.25
N ALA A 75 6.20 14.87 1.23
CA ALA A 75 5.31 15.47 0.23
C ALA A 75 3.99 15.91 0.86
N TYR A 76 3.41 15.08 1.73
CA TYR A 76 2.20 15.45 2.47
C TYR A 76 2.45 16.61 3.43
N GLU A 77 3.52 16.58 4.21
CA GLU A 77 3.85 17.67 5.14
C GLU A 77 4.06 19.00 4.43
N LYS A 78 4.74 18.98 3.27
CA LYS A 78 4.96 20.18 2.46
C LYS A 78 3.66 20.80 1.94
N GLN A 79 2.74 19.97 1.48
CA GLN A 79 1.46 20.42 0.89
C GLN A 79 0.36 20.59 1.93
N MET A 80 0.49 19.93 3.10
CA MET A 80 -0.45 19.95 4.22
C MET A 80 0.32 20.16 5.55
N PRO A 81 0.86 21.36 5.80
CA PRO A 81 1.72 21.60 6.98
C PRO A 81 1.06 21.23 8.32
N GLU A 82 -0.27 21.24 8.39
CA GLU A 82 -1.04 20.90 9.59
C GLU A 82 -0.80 19.46 10.07
N ILE A 83 -0.35 18.54 9.23
CA ILE A 83 -0.07 17.17 9.67
C ILE A 83 1.09 17.06 10.65
N ALA A 84 2.02 18.02 10.62
CA ALA A 84 3.12 18.08 11.59
C ALA A 84 2.64 18.31 13.03
N LYS A 85 1.41 18.82 13.20
CA LYS A 85 0.80 19.06 14.52
C LYS A 85 0.04 17.88 15.08
N ILE A 86 -0.17 16.82 14.30
CA ILE A 86 -0.83 15.60 14.79
C ILE A 86 0.09 14.93 15.80
N ILE A 87 -0.46 14.53 16.94
CA ILE A 87 0.30 13.91 18.02
C ILE A 87 0.96 12.62 17.53
N ASP A 88 2.27 12.51 17.74
CA ASP A 88 3.04 11.32 17.44
C ASP A 88 3.13 10.42 18.69
N THR A 89 2.59 9.21 18.60
CA THR A 89 2.66 8.21 19.68
C THR A 89 4.00 7.48 19.73
N GLY A 90 4.89 7.74 18.77
CA GLY A 90 6.03 6.87 18.51
C GLY A 90 5.67 5.68 17.63
N SER A 91 6.69 4.97 17.16
CA SER A 91 6.52 3.83 16.25
C SER A 91 6.18 2.55 17.01
N ILE A 92 5.05 1.95 16.68
CA ILE A 92 4.66 0.63 17.20
C ILE A 92 5.69 -0.40 16.75
N TYR A 93 6.07 -0.40 15.48
CA TYR A 93 7.01 -1.37 14.89
C TYR A 93 8.41 -1.26 15.50
N LYS A 94 8.90 -0.03 15.67
CA LYS A 94 10.26 0.20 16.20
C LYS A 94 10.36 0.15 17.73
N GLY A 95 9.24 -0.02 18.43
CA GLY A 95 9.21 -0.10 19.88
C GLY A 95 9.32 1.23 20.62
N SER A 96 9.20 2.36 19.95
CA SER A 96 9.16 3.69 20.56
C SER A 96 7.75 4.16 20.93
N PHE A 97 6.76 3.32 20.73
CA PHE A 97 5.35 3.61 21.00
C PHE A 97 5.10 3.89 22.48
N SER A 98 4.37 4.99 22.74
CA SER A 98 3.94 5.41 24.06
C SER A 98 2.43 5.22 24.23
N MET A 99 2.05 4.26 25.07
CA MET A 99 0.66 4.04 25.45
C MET A 99 0.06 5.29 26.12
N GLU A 100 0.82 5.95 26.98
CA GLU A 100 0.41 7.18 27.66
C GLU A 100 0.06 8.28 26.67
N THR A 101 0.90 8.50 25.67
CA THR A 101 0.65 9.51 24.63
C THR A 101 -0.62 9.19 23.84
N LEU A 102 -0.84 7.92 23.48
CA LEU A 102 -2.06 7.52 22.79
C LEU A 102 -3.28 7.78 23.66
N LEU A 103 -3.26 7.36 24.93
CA LEU A 103 -4.37 7.57 25.87
C LEU A 103 -4.67 9.06 26.07
N ASN A 104 -3.63 9.89 26.16
CA ASN A 104 -3.78 11.34 26.33
C ASN A 104 -4.38 12.02 25.09
N SER A 105 -4.24 11.43 23.91
CA SER A 105 -4.87 11.95 22.68
C SER A 105 -6.37 11.66 22.62
N LYS A 106 -6.88 10.80 23.50
CA LYS A 106 -8.30 10.46 23.67
C LYS A 106 -9.00 10.05 22.38
N PRO A 107 -8.49 9.06 21.62
CA PRO A 107 -9.21 8.56 20.47
C PRO A 107 -10.39 7.68 20.88
N GLN A 108 -11.43 7.67 20.08
CA GLN A 108 -12.54 6.72 20.22
C GLN A 108 -12.16 5.35 19.65
N VAL A 109 -11.37 5.36 18.58
CA VAL A 109 -10.92 4.15 17.87
C VAL A 109 -9.43 4.25 17.55
N ALA A 110 -8.78 3.09 17.51
CA ALA A 110 -7.40 2.94 17.06
C ALA A 110 -7.38 2.01 15.84
N ILE A 111 -7.08 2.56 14.67
CA ILE A 111 -7.03 1.81 13.42
C ILE A 111 -5.59 1.38 13.20
N VAL A 112 -5.35 0.07 13.12
CA VAL A 112 -4.01 -0.50 13.01
C VAL A 112 -3.91 -1.54 11.91
N ALA A 113 -2.68 -1.76 11.42
CA ALA A 113 -2.36 -2.85 10.50
C ALA A 113 -2.19 -4.17 11.27
N PRO A 114 -2.25 -5.34 10.60
CA PRO A 114 -2.07 -6.63 11.27
C PRO A 114 -0.77 -6.75 12.05
N PHE A 115 0.36 -6.28 11.50
CA PHE A 115 1.65 -6.36 12.19
C PHE A 115 1.70 -5.45 13.42
N GLN A 116 1.00 -4.32 13.42
CA GLN A 116 0.88 -3.44 14.58
C GLN A 116 0.01 -4.08 15.66
N TYR A 117 -1.08 -4.70 15.27
CA TYR A 117 -1.96 -5.44 16.18
C TYR A 117 -1.19 -6.55 16.91
N GLU A 118 -0.40 -7.32 16.17
CA GLU A 118 0.43 -8.39 16.72
C GLU A 118 1.50 -7.82 17.68
N THR A 119 2.16 -6.73 17.30
CA THR A 119 3.19 -6.09 18.13
C THR A 119 2.61 -5.48 19.41
N LEU A 120 1.43 -4.88 19.35
CA LEU A 120 0.74 -4.31 20.52
C LEU A 120 0.38 -5.38 21.55
N ALA A 121 0.00 -6.59 21.10
CA ALA A 121 -0.27 -7.76 21.94
C ALA A 121 -1.19 -7.43 23.14
N GLU A 122 -0.67 -7.56 24.36
CA GLU A 122 -1.41 -7.28 25.61
C GLU A 122 -1.85 -5.83 25.79
N ASN A 123 -1.22 -4.88 25.08
CA ASN A 123 -1.61 -3.48 25.13
C ASN A 123 -3.00 -3.23 24.51
N ILE A 124 -3.49 -4.14 23.69
CA ILE A 124 -4.83 -4.06 23.10
C ILE A 124 -5.90 -4.12 24.19
N ASP A 125 -5.77 -5.02 25.14
CA ASP A 125 -6.68 -5.10 26.30
C ASP A 125 -6.69 -3.80 27.10
N LYS A 126 -5.52 -3.21 27.32
CA LYS A 126 -5.39 -1.93 28.06
C LYS A 126 -6.10 -0.80 27.33
N LEU A 127 -5.96 -0.72 26.00
CA LEU A 127 -6.65 0.26 25.18
C LEU A 127 -8.16 0.08 25.26
N GLU A 128 -8.66 -1.15 25.11
CA GLU A 128 -10.08 -1.46 25.13
C GLU A 128 -10.70 -1.24 26.51
N LYS A 129 -10.02 -1.54 27.60
CA LYS A 129 -10.44 -1.21 28.96
C LYS A 129 -10.52 0.29 29.21
N SER A 130 -9.76 1.08 28.45
CA SER A 130 -9.81 2.55 28.48
C SER A 130 -10.90 3.13 27.57
N GLY A 131 -11.70 2.29 26.95
CA GLY A 131 -12.82 2.71 26.09
C GLY A 131 -12.43 2.95 24.63
N ILE A 132 -11.20 2.57 24.22
CA ILE A 132 -10.72 2.74 22.84
C ILE A 132 -10.93 1.43 22.10
N LYS A 133 -11.71 1.46 21.00
CA LYS A 133 -11.89 0.28 20.15
C LYS A 133 -10.72 0.12 19.20
N VAL A 134 -10.03 -1.01 19.26
CA VAL A 134 -8.93 -1.34 18.35
C VAL A 134 -9.50 -2.07 17.13
N ILE A 135 -9.20 -1.56 15.94
CA ILE A 135 -9.75 -2.01 14.67
C ILE A 135 -8.60 -2.36 13.75
N VAL A 136 -8.59 -3.59 13.23
CA VAL A 136 -7.59 -4.06 12.28
C VAL A 136 -8.12 -3.93 10.87
N ILE A 137 -7.39 -3.21 10.02
CA ILE A 137 -7.58 -3.20 8.57
C ILE A 137 -6.34 -3.75 7.90
N ASP A 138 -6.45 -4.28 6.69
CA ASP A 138 -5.33 -4.97 6.03
C ASP A 138 -5.28 -4.68 4.54
N TYR A 139 -4.29 -3.88 4.15
CA TYR A 139 -3.90 -3.70 2.75
C TYR A 139 -2.58 -4.41 2.43
N ASN A 140 -1.98 -5.11 3.41
CA ASN A 140 -0.70 -5.82 3.22
C ASN A 140 -0.87 -7.13 2.47
N SER A 141 -1.97 -7.84 2.71
CA SER A 141 -2.20 -9.18 2.15
C SER A 141 -2.40 -9.20 0.64
N GLN A 142 -2.57 -8.04 0.01
CA GLN A 142 -2.70 -7.89 -1.44
C GLN A 142 -3.79 -8.77 -2.06
N THR A 143 -4.86 -9.01 -1.31
CA THR A 143 -6.05 -9.70 -1.80
C THR A 143 -7.17 -8.70 -2.03
N LEU A 144 -7.95 -8.94 -3.08
CA LEU A 144 -9.12 -8.11 -3.40
C LEU A 144 -10.07 -8.03 -2.20
N GLU A 145 -10.34 -9.17 -1.56
CA GLU A 145 -11.24 -9.27 -0.41
C GLU A 145 -10.81 -8.37 0.75
N ASN A 146 -9.54 -8.41 1.12
CA ASN A 146 -9.03 -7.62 2.25
C ASN A 146 -9.03 -6.12 1.94
N HIS A 147 -8.70 -5.73 0.72
CA HIS A 147 -8.80 -4.34 0.27
C HIS A 147 -10.25 -3.84 0.34
N ILE A 148 -11.20 -4.64 -0.11
CA ILE A 148 -12.63 -4.31 -0.07
C ILE A 148 -13.12 -4.17 1.37
N LYS A 149 -12.84 -5.16 2.22
CA LYS A 149 -13.27 -5.13 3.64
C LYS A 149 -12.67 -3.94 4.37
N SER A 150 -11.38 -3.69 4.19
CA SER A 150 -10.68 -2.57 4.83
C SER A 150 -11.28 -1.22 4.41
N THR A 151 -11.57 -1.05 3.14
CA THR A 151 -12.16 0.17 2.61
C THR A 151 -13.60 0.38 3.10
N LYS A 152 -14.41 -0.69 3.17
CA LYS A 152 -15.75 -0.64 3.78
C LYS A 152 -15.71 -0.20 5.24
N ILE A 153 -14.76 -0.74 6.00
CA ILE A 153 -14.58 -0.38 7.42
C ILE A 153 -14.23 1.11 7.54
N LEU A 154 -13.30 1.61 6.73
CA LEU A 154 -12.96 3.04 6.72
C LEU A 154 -14.18 3.90 6.37
N GLY A 155 -14.99 3.48 5.42
CA GLY A 155 -16.23 4.18 5.06
C GLY A 155 -17.22 4.27 6.24
N LYS A 156 -17.41 3.18 6.96
CA LYS A 156 -18.28 3.15 8.15
C LYS A 156 -17.76 4.02 9.28
N ILE A 157 -16.46 3.94 9.57
CA ILE A 157 -15.85 4.72 10.67
C ILE A 157 -15.91 6.21 10.38
N THR A 158 -15.63 6.61 9.13
CA THR A 158 -15.58 8.03 8.75
C THR A 158 -16.91 8.62 8.35
N GLY A 159 -17.94 7.80 8.19
CA GLY A 159 -19.24 8.22 7.67
C GLY A 159 -19.27 8.46 6.15
N ASN A 160 -18.24 8.04 5.43
CA ASN A 160 -18.10 8.25 3.98
C ASN A 160 -18.32 6.95 3.20
N GLU A 161 -19.44 6.26 3.46
CA GLU A 161 -19.71 4.95 2.85
C GLU A 161 -19.87 5.01 1.33
N LYS A 162 -20.46 6.07 0.79
CA LYS A 162 -20.61 6.24 -0.67
C LYS A 162 -19.26 6.35 -1.35
N ARG A 163 -18.36 7.13 -0.78
CA ARG A 163 -17.01 7.31 -1.30
C ARG A 163 -16.21 6.00 -1.24
N ALA A 164 -16.34 5.27 -0.13
CA ALA A 164 -15.74 3.95 0.02
C ALA A 164 -16.25 2.97 -1.04
N GLU A 165 -17.56 2.93 -1.30
CA GLU A 165 -18.16 2.09 -2.33
C GLU A 165 -17.65 2.43 -3.73
N GLU A 166 -17.48 3.70 -4.06
CA GLU A 166 -16.92 4.15 -5.33
C GLU A 166 -15.47 3.66 -5.48
N LEU A 167 -14.64 3.83 -4.46
CA LEU A 167 -13.25 3.35 -4.44
C LEU A 167 -13.17 1.84 -4.63
N ILE A 168 -14.06 1.10 -3.98
CA ILE A 168 -14.15 -0.36 -4.10
C ILE A 168 -14.51 -0.77 -5.52
N ARG A 169 -15.53 -0.15 -6.11
CA ARG A 169 -15.94 -0.45 -7.49
C ARG A 169 -14.81 -0.17 -8.47
N ASN A 170 -14.12 0.95 -8.32
CA ASN A 170 -12.98 1.29 -9.18
C ASN A 170 -11.87 0.26 -9.08
N TYR A 171 -11.58 -0.19 -7.86
CA TYR A 171 -10.56 -1.21 -7.59
C TYR A 171 -10.94 -2.56 -8.22
N GLU A 172 -12.16 -3.03 -7.96
CA GLU A 172 -12.69 -4.28 -8.53
C GLU A 172 -12.69 -4.26 -10.05
N ASN A 173 -13.20 -3.17 -10.65
CA ASN A 173 -13.29 -3.05 -12.08
C ASN A 173 -11.90 -3.05 -12.73
N ALA A 174 -10.95 -2.34 -12.14
CA ALA A 174 -9.59 -2.30 -12.66
C ALA A 174 -8.91 -3.68 -12.64
N LEU A 175 -9.03 -4.42 -11.53
CA LEU A 175 -8.46 -5.76 -11.42
C LEU A 175 -9.17 -6.76 -12.34
N ASN A 176 -10.50 -6.70 -12.43
CA ASN A 176 -11.28 -7.57 -13.32
C ASN A 176 -10.92 -7.33 -14.79
N GLU A 177 -10.73 -6.09 -15.19
CA GLU A 177 -10.31 -5.75 -16.54
C GLU A 177 -8.96 -6.35 -16.91
N VAL A 178 -7.98 -6.27 -15.99
CA VAL A 178 -6.68 -6.92 -16.19
C VAL A 178 -6.85 -8.43 -16.30
N LYS A 179 -7.60 -9.03 -15.35
CA LYS A 179 -7.84 -10.47 -15.32
C LYS A 179 -8.43 -10.99 -16.63
N GLU A 180 -9.46 -10.35 -17.14
CA GLU A 180 -10.12 -10.74 -18.38
C GLU A 180 -9.18 -10.73 -19.58
N ARG A 181 -8.24 -9.78 -19.61
CA ARG A 181 -7.28 -9.66 -20.70
C ARG A 181 -6.13 -10.67 -20.63
N VAL A 182 -5.77 -11.15 -19.44
CA VAL A 182 -4.60 -12.04 -19.27
C VAL A 182 -4.95 -13.50 -18.95
N GLU A 183 -6.18 -13.80 -18.56
CA GLU A 183 -6.55 -15.14 -18.08
C GLU A 183 -6.35 -16.27 -19.09
N ASN A 184 -6.43 -15.97 -20.40
CA ASN A 184 -6.29 -16.97 -21.45
C ASN A 184 -4.89 -17.06 -22.05
N ILE A 185 -3.91 -16.35 -21.51
CA ILE A 185 -2.54 -16.41 -21.97
C ILE A 185 -1.93 -17.76 -21.58
N LYS A 186 -1.47 -18.52 -22.56
CA LYS A 186 -0.88 -19.85 -22.35
C LYS A 186 0.60 -19.79 -21.99
N ASN A 187 1.37 -18.95 -22.68
CA ASN A 187 2.81 -18.79 -22.44
C ASN A 187 3.04 -17.48 -21.72
N ARG A 188 2.93 -17.50 -20.39
CA ARG A 188 3.10 -16.34 -19.55
C ARG A 188 4.56 -15.93 -19.49
N LYS A 189 4.81 -14.63 -19.60
CA LYS A 189 6.14 -14.04 -19.44
C LYS A 189 6.71 -14.36 -18.06
N LYS A 190 7.96 -14.83 -18.02
CA LYS A 190 8.69 -15.05 -16.76
C LYS A 190 9.13 -13.71 -16.19
N VAL A 191 8.83 -13.48 -14.92
CA VAL A 191 9.10 -12.23 -14.23
C VAL A 191 9.96 -12.46 -13.01
N TYR A 192 11.04 -11.68 -12.90
CA TYR A 192 11.80 -11.51 -11.67
C TYR A 192 11.52 -10.12 -11.11
N ILE A 193 11.20 -10.05 -9.83
CA ILE A 193 11.05 -8.78 -9.12
C ILE A 193 11.92 -8.77 -7.87
N GLU A 194 12.65 -7.66 -7.67
CA GLU A 194 13.59 -7.52 -6.55
C GLU A 194 13.41 -6.17 -5.88
N LEU A 195 13.45 -6.17 -4.54
CA LEU A 195 13.59 -4.92 -3.78
C LEU A 195 15.02 -4.42 -3.89
N GLY A 196 15.20 -3.27 -4.53
CA GLY A 196 16.51 -2.69 -4.80
C GLY A 196 17.06 -1.85 -3.65
N ASN A 197 17.18 -2.43 -2.47
CA ASN A 197 17.60 -1.72 -1.24
C ASN A 197 19.01 -2.03 -0.76
N LEU A 198 19.72 -2.96 -1.41
CA LEU A 198 21.03 -3.41 -0.95
C LEU A 198 22.20 -2.99 -1.87
N GLY A 199 21.89 -2.38 -3.01
CA GLY A 199 22.87 -2.11 -4.05
C GLY A 199 23.01 -3.30 -5.02
N ALA A 200 23.71 -3.06 -6.15
CA ALA A 200 23.82 -4.05 -7.23
C ALA A 200 24.64 -5.28 -6.87
N ASP A 201 25.58 -5.14 -5.93
CA ASP A 201 26.50 -6.23 -5.54
C ASP A 201 25.84 -7.32 -4.70
N GLN A 202 24.66 -7.06 -4.17
CA GLN A 202 23.89 -7.99 -3.36
C GLN A 202 22.53 -8.22 -3.99
N ILE A 203 22.02 -9.44 -3.91
CA ILE A 203 20.67 -9.77 -4.34
C ILE A 203 19.70 -9.41 -3.21
N GLY A 204 18.79 -8.49 -3.47
CA GLY A 204 17.73 -8.10 -2.55
C GLY A 204 16.60 -9.13 -2.52
N ASN A 205 15.64 -8.89 -1.64
CA ASN A 205 14.48 -9.76 -1.51
C ASN A 205 13.63 -9.77 -2.78
N SER A 206 13.22 -10.98 -3.18
CA SER A 206 12.12 -11.18 -4.10
C SER A 206 10.86 -11.60 -3.30
N TYR A 207 9.79 -11.90 -3.99
CA TYR A 207 8.48 -12.12 -3.37
C TYR A 207 7.81 -13.35 -3.98
N GLY A 208 7.27 -14.22 -3.12
CA GLY A 208 6.37 -15.28 -3.52
C GLY A 208 4.95 -14.72 -3.74
N ASN A 209 3.92 -15.39 -3.26
CA ASN A 209 2.53 -14.88 -3.30
C ASN A 209 2.30 -13.86 -2.19
N TYR A 210 3.05 -12.77 -2.21
CA TYR A 210 3.07 -11.72 -1.20
C TYR A 210 3.54 -10.42 -1.85
N LEU A 211 2.95 -9.29 -1.47
CA LEU A 211 3.30 -7.96 -1.98
C LEU A 211 3.48 -7.96 -3.51
N TRP A 212 4.66 -7.58 -4.01
CA TRP A 212 4.91 -7.51 -5.46
C TRP A 212 4.68 -8.83 -6.22
N GLY A 213 4.96 -9.96 -5.58
CA GLY A 213 4.71 -11.26 -6.20
C GLY A 213 3.24 -11.50 -6.48
N SER A 214 2.37 -11.05 -5.58
CA SER A 214 0.91 -11.10 -5.78
C SER A 214 0.47 -10.21 -6.95
N LEU A 215 1.06 -9.03 -7.08
CA LEU A 215 0.75 -8.11 -8.18
C LEU A 215 1.21 -8.68 -9.54
N VAL A 216 2.38 -9.29 -9.58
CA VAL A 216 2.88 -9.99 -10.78
C VAL A 216 1.91 -11.08 -11.23
N LYS A 217 1.41 -11.87 -10.29
CA LYS A 217 0.44 -12.93 -10.57
C LYS A 217 -0.88 -12.35 -11.12
N LEU A 218 -1.42 -11.33 -10.48
CA LEU A 218 -2.63 -10.63 -10.95
C LEU A 218 -2.46 -10.04 -12.36
N ALA A 219 -1.26 -9.59 -12.68
CA ALA A 219 -0.92 -9.01 -13.98
C ALA A 219 -0.71 -10.07 -15.09
N GLY A 220 -0.84 -11.35 -14.77
CA GLY A 220 -0.64 -12.44 -15.73
C GLY A 220 0.81 -12.86 -15.91
N GLY A 221 1.71 -12.46 -15.04
CA GLY A 221 3.10 -12.88 -15.07
C GLY A 221 3.34 -14.23 -14.42
N ASN A 222 4.39 -14.92 -14.89
CA ASN A 222 4.93 -16.11 -14.26
C ASN A 222 6.08 -15.69 -13.34
N ASN A 223 5.77 -15.55 -12.06
CA ASN A 223 6.75 -15.12 -11.04
C ASN A 223 7.73 -16.27 -10.74
N ILE A 224 8.99 -16.09 -11.08
CA ILE A 224 10.01 -17.15 -10.87
C ILE A 224 10.23 -17.48 -9.39
N ALA A 225 9.84 -16.60 -8.46
CA ALA A 225 9.97 -16.81 -7.02
C ALA A 225 8.75 -17.52 -6.40
N GLU A 226 7.64 -17.71 -7.13
CA GLU A 226 6.35 -18.17 -6.57
C GLU A 226 6.50 -19.47 -5.77
N ASN A 227 7.24 -20.45 -6.31
CA ASN A 227 7.40 -21.76 -5.67
C ASN A 227 8.73 -21.91 -4.91
N LYS A 228 9.49 -20.84 -4.76
CA LYS A 228 10.80 -20.82 -4.09
C LYS A 228 10.78 -20.08 -2.77
N ILE A 229 9.88 -19.13 -2.63
CA ILE A 229 9.78 -18.24 -1.47
C ILE A 229 8.31 -18.17 -1.05
N ASP A 230 8.01 -18.37 0.23
CA ASP A 230 6.64 -18.29 0.74
C ASP A 230 6.11 -16.85 0.74
N SER A 231 6.86 -15.92 1.33
CA SER A 231 6.50 -14.51 1.38
C SER A 231 7.57 -13.64 0.72
N TYR A 232 8.70 -13.43 1.35
CA TYR A 232 9.81 -12.66 0.79
C TYR A 232 11.16 -13.27 1.19
N GLY A 233 12.17 -13.02 0.38
CA GLY A 233 13.52 -13.49 0.61
C GLY A 233 14.34 -13.42 -0.68
N PRO A 234 15.68 -13.52 -0.60
CA PRO A 234 16.52 -13.50 -1.78
C PRO A 234 16.47 -14.84 -2.54
N LEU A 235 16.48 -14.76 -3.86
CA LEU A 235 16.77 -15.91 -4.72
C LEU A 235 18.28 -16.04 -4.90
N SER A 236 18.77 -17.26 -5.12
CA SER A 236 20.19 -17.44 -5.45
C SER A 236 20.51 -16.82 -6.83
N PRO A 237 21.71 -16.26 -7.00
CA PRO A 237 22.13 -15.74 -8.31
C PRO A 237 22.02 -16.77 -9.44
N GLU A 238 22.37 -18.03 -9.16
CA GLU A 238 22.31 -19.15 -10.12
C GLU A 238 20.88 -19.44 -10.57
N TYR A 239 19.92 -19.41 -9.63
CA TYR A 239 18.52 -19.65 -9.95
C TYR A 239 17.95 -18.55 -10.85
N ILE A 240 18.31 -17.29 -10.62
CA ILE A 240 17.90 -16.18 -11.48
C ILE A 240 18.42 -16.39 -12.90
N LEU A 241 19.69 -16.77 -13.04
CA LEU A 241 20.32 -17.03 -14.34
C LEU A 241 19.67 -18.21 -15.07
N THR A 242 19.46 -19.32 -14.36
CA THR A 242 18.84 -20.55 -14.94
C THR A 242 17.38 -20.31 -15.32
N SER A 243 16.65 -19.55 -14.51
CA SER A 243 15.24 -19.21 -14.80
C SER A 243 15.11 -18.32 -16.03
N ASN A 244 16.12 -17.48 -16.28
CA ASN A 244 16.17 -16.58 -17.42
C ASN A 244 14.88 -15.75 -17.60
N PRO A 245 14.57 -14.82 -16.69
CA PRO A 245 13.34 -14.04 -16.78
C PRO A 245 13.27 -13.21 -18.05
N ASP A 246 12.06 -13.07 -18.58
CA ASP A 246 11.76 -12.23 -19.75
C ASP A 246 11.71 -10.76 -19.38
N THR A 247 11.35 -10.46 -18.14
CA THR A 247 11.17 -9.10 -17.62
C THR A 247 11.64 -9.03 -16.18
N ILE A 248 12.29 -7.93 -15.82
CA ILE A 248 12.78 -7.67 -14.47
C ILE A 248 12.22 -6.35 -13.96
N PHE A 249 11.64 -6.38 -12.77
CA PHE A 249 11.20 -5.18 -12.05
C PHE A 249 12.04 -5.00 -10.80
N PHE A 250 12.49 -3.77 -10.57
CA PHE A 250 13.11 -3.37 -9.31
C PHE A 250 12.15 -2.47 -8.55
N ALA A 251 11.78 -2.87 -7.35
CA ALA A 251 11.08 -2.00 -6.43
C ALA A 251 12.10 -1.11 -5.71
N GLY A 252 11.80 0.16 -5.64
CA GLY A 252 12.69 1.13 -5.01
C GLY A 252 11.93 2.16 -4.20
N ALA A 253 12.65 3.13 -3.70
CA ALA A 253 12.09 4.24 -2.93
C ALA A 253 13.00 5.46 -3.04
N ASN A 254 12.52 6.61 -2.57
CA ASN A 254 13.40 7.74 -2.30
C ASN A 254 13.90 7.62 -0.86
N TRP A 255 14.96 6.85 -0.71
CA TRP A 255 15.46 6.35 0.56
C TRP A 255 15.93 7.46 1.50
N ALA A 256 15.51 7.39 2.76
CA ALA A 256 16.17 8.13 3.83
C ALA A 256 17.59 7.58 4.02
N ASN A 257 18.57 8.45 4.22
CA ASN A 257 19.99 8.07 4.36
C ASN A 257 20.54 7.29 3.14
N ASP A 258 20.22 7.79 1.96
CA ASP A 258 20.61 7.17 0.70
C ASP A 258 22.13 7.17 0.49
N ALA A 259 22.71 5.97 0.37
CA ALA A 259 24.14 5.79 0.10
C ALA A 259 24.53 5.93 -1.37
N GLY A 260 23.55 6.17 -2.27
CA GLY A 260 23.80 6.37 -3.70
C GLY A 260 23.80 5.11 -4.55
N ASN A 261 23.51 3.93 -3.99
CA ASN A 261 23.57 2.64 -4.70
C ASN A 261 22.23 1.87 -4.72
N ARG A 262 21.21 2.38 -4.03
CA ARG A 262 19.89 1.75 -4.02
C ARG A 262 19.07 2.21 -5.23
N VAL A 263 18.07 1.43 -5.61
CA VAL A 263 17.12 1.84 -6.66
C VAL A 263 16.30 3.02 -6.17
N LEU A 264 16.48 4.17 -6.80
CA LEU A 264 15.88 5.43 -6.42
C LEU A 264 14.66 5.70 -7.30
N ILE A 265 13.50 5.88 -6.67
CA ILE A 265 12.23 6.17 -7.33
C ILE A 265 11.26 6.74 -6.28
N GLY A 266 10.25 7.47 -6.70
CA GLY A 266 9.24 8.03 -5.80
C GLY A 266 9.10 9.54 -5.94
N PHE A 267 8.61 10.18 -4.89
CA PHE A 267 8.41 11.62 -4.87
C PHE A 267 9.75 12.34 -5.06
N ASN A 268 9.73 13.40 -5.86
CA ASN A 268 10.88 14.26 -6.17
C ASN A 268 12.06 13.56 -6.87
N VAL A 269 11.80 12.44 -7.51
CA VAL A 269 12.79 11.71 -8.30
C VAL A 269 12.44 11.81 -9.78
N SER A 270 13.42 12.19 -10.62
CA SER A 270 13.24 12.18 -12.07
C SER A 270 13.46 10.78 -12.66
N PRO A 271 12.91 10.47 -13.84
CA PRO A 271 13.18 9.20 -14.51
C PRO A 271 14.69 8.96 -14.72
N GLU A 272 15.43 9.98 -15.07
CA GLU A 272 16.89 9.92 -15.32
C GLU A 272 17.65 9.50 -14.06
N GLN A 273 17.25 10.01 -12.90
CA GLN A 273 17.83 9.59 -11.60
C GLN A 273 17.59 8.11 -11.34
N THR A 274 16.40 7.61 -11.63
CA THR A 274 16.06 6.18 -11.50
C THR A 274 16.93 5.35 -12.45
N TRP A 275 17.02 5.74 -13.72
CA TRP A 275 17.79 5.02 -14.73
C TRP A 275 19.29 4.93 -14.36
N LYS A 276 19.84 6.02 -13.86
CA LYS A 276 21.24 6.05 -13.40
C LYS A 276 21.51 5.01 -12.31
N ARG A 277 20.57 4.86 -11.38
CA ARG A 277 20.67 3.88 -10.29
C ARG A 277 20.47 2.45 -10.77
N LEU A 278 19.65 2.24 -11.80
CA LEU A 278 19.40 0.90 -12.36
C LEU A 278 20.59 0.37 -13.14
N THR A 279 21.43 1.22 -13.73
CA THR A 279 22.53 0.80 -14.61
C THR A 279 23.43 -0.24 -13.97
N PRO A 280 23.96 -0.10 -12.74
CA PRO A 280 24.79 -1.13 -12.12
C PRO A 280 24.08 -2.49 -11.96
N TYR A 281 22.78 -2.49 -11.69
CA TYR A 281 22.01 -3.74 -11.56
C TYR A 281 21.97 -4.53 -12.86
N THR A 282 21.92 -3.85 -14.01
CA THR A 282 21.92 -4.51 -15.31
C THR A 282 23.25 -5.14 -15.67
N LYS A 283 24.32 -4.77 -14.97
CA LYS A 283 25.72 -5.23 -15.22
C LYS A 283 26.17 -6.32 -14.26
N ARG A 284 25.26 -6.91 -13.49
CA ARG A 284 25.57 -8.03 -12.61
C ARG A 284 26.17 -9.20 -13.41
N THR A 285 27.04 -9.99 -12.78
CA THR A 285 27.72 -11.13 -13.41
C THR A 285 26.71 -12.10 -14.05
N GLY A 286 26.88 -12.37 -15.33
CA GLY A 286 26.05 -13.28 -16.11
C GLY A 286 24.73 -12.68 -16.63
N TRP A 287 24.35 -11.50 -16.18
CA TRP A 287 23.05 -10.90 -16.52
C TRP A 287 22.93 -10.49 -17.99
N LYS A 288 24.03 -10.18 -18.68
CA LYS A 288 23.95 -9.85 -20.11
C LYS A 288 23.36 -10.95 -20.98
N LYS A 289 23.33 -12.20 -20.48
CA LYS A 289 22.72 -13.34 -21.16
C LYS A 289 21.22 -13.47 -20.93
N LEU A 290 20.69 -12.74 -19.96
CA LEU A 290 19.26 -12.80 -19.65
C LEU A 290 18.41 -12.17 -20.76
N ASN A 291 17.29 -12.81 -21.08
CA ASN A 291 16.33 -12.27 -22.06
C ASN A 291 15.89 -10.85 -21.70
N ALA A 292 15.61 -10.59 -20.42
CA ALA A 292 15.22 -9.27 -19.94
C ALA A 292 16.27 -8.19 -20.27
N ILE A 293 17.55 -8.51 -20.11
CA ILE A 293 18.64 -7.57 -20.39
C ILE A 293 18.81 -7.40 -21.91
N LYS A 294 18.82 -8.50 -22.66
CA LYS A 294 18.96 -8.45 -24.12
C LYS A 294 17.87 -7.63 -24.80
N ASN A 295 16.65 -7.76 -24.29
CA ASN A 295 15.48 -7.12 -24.88
C ASN A 295 15.13 -5.77 -24.22
N GLY A 296 15.94 -5.33 -23.25
CA GLY A 296 15.71 -4.06 -22.56
C GLY A 296 14.44 -4.02 -21.70
N GLU A 297 14.00 -5.17 -21.21
CA GLU A 297 12.79 -5.29 -20.39
C GLU A 297 13.09 -5.16 -18.89
N ILE A 298 13.62 -4.02 -18.52
CA ILE A 298 13.98 -3.65 -17.14
C ILE A 298 13.14 -2.45 -16.72
N TYR A 299 12.53 -2.54 -15.55
CA TYR A 299 11.60 -1.55 -15.02
C TYR A 299 11.88 -1.25 -13.56
N ALA A 300 11.45 -0.08 -13.11
CA ALA A 300 11.42 0.26 -11.70
C ALA A 300 10.00 0.67 -11.29
N VAL A 301 9.61 0.28 -10.09
CA VAL A 301 8.31 0.59 -9.49
C VAL A 301 8.50 1.11 -8.07
N ASN A 302 7.64 2.05 -7.65
CA ASN A 302 7.71 2.65 -6.33
C ASN A 302 7.14 1.70 -5.28
N HIS A 303 7.98 1.23 -4.36
CA HIS A 303 7.58 0.33 -3.27
C HIS A 303 6.52 0.96 -2.37
N GLY A 304 6.54 2.27 -2.20
CA GLY A 304 5.55 3.00 -1.40
C GLY A 304 4.14 3.00 -1.99
N GLY A 305 3.95 2.60 -3.23
CA GLY A 305 2.63 2.50 -3.87
C GLY A 305 1.87 1.22 -3.55
N LEU A 306 2.53 0.24 -2.93
CA LEU A 306 1.85 -0.97 -2.43
C LEU A 306 0.99 -0.65 -1.21
N ARG A 307 0.17 -1.59 -0.82
CA ARG A 307 -0.64 -1.53 0.41
C ARG A 307 -1.63 -0.36 0.38
N SER A 308 -2.29 -0.16 -0.75
CA SER A 308 -3.21 0.94 -0.94
C SER A 308 -4.41 0.55 -1.79
N ILE A 309 -5.47 1.34 -1.70
CA ILE A 309 -6.67 1.16 -2.54
C ILE A 309 -6.44 1.59 -3.99
N TYR A 310 -5.25 2.08 -4.32
CA TYR A 310 -4.88 2.42 -5.70
C TYR A 310 -3.76 1.55 -6.27
N ASP A 311 -3.32 0.50 -5.58
CA ASP A 311 -2.22 -0.33 -6.07
C ASP A 311 -2.55 -1.08 -7.39
N TYR A 312 -3.81 -1.08 -7.83
CA TYR A 312 -4.20 -1.58 -9.15
C TYR A 312 -3.44 -0.91 -10.29
N VAL A 313 -2.97 0.32 -10.12
CA VAL A 313 -2.20 1.01 -11.19
C VAL A 313 -0.86 0.31 -11.44
N TYR A 314 -0.29 -0.29 -10.42
CA TYR A 314 0.93 -1.11 -10.54
C TYR A 314 0.64 -2.46 -11.18
N VAL A 315 -0.51 -3.07 -10.90
CA VAL A 315 -0.96 -4.27 -11.63
C VAL A 315 -1.11 -3.97 -13.12
N GLN A 316 -1.75 -2.84 -13.45
CA GLN A 316 -1.89 -2.37 -14.84
C GLN A 316 -0.53 -2.13 -15.49
N TYR A 317 0.39 -1.50 -14.77
CA TYR A 317 1.74 -1.22 -15.29
C TYR A 317 2.53 -2.49 -15.58
N ILE A 318 2.51 -3.45 -14.65
CA ILE A 318 3.16 -4.75 -14.84
C ILE A 318 2.52 -5.48 -16.03
N ALA A 319 1.20 -5.56 -16.09
CA ALA A 319 0.47 -6.22 -17.17
C ALA A 319 0.78 -5.61 -18.54
N LYS A 320 0.76 -4.28 -18.64
CA LYS A 320 1.09 -3.57 -19.89
C LYS A 320 2.55 -3.76 -20.28
N SER A 321 3.46 -3.80 -19.30
CA SER A 321 4.88 -4.06 -19.56
C SER A 321 5.11 -5.47 -20.12
N LEU A 322 4.34 -6.46 -19.63
CA LEU A 322 4.43 -7.84 -20.10
C LEU A 322 3.73 -8.06 -21.44
N TYR A 323 2.55 -7.46 -21.63
CA TYR A 323 1.66 -7.69 -22.77
C TYR A 323 1.16 -6.36 -23.34
N PRO A 324 2.04 -5.53 -23.90
CA PRO A 324 1.65 -4.16 -24.34
C PRO A 324 0.51 -4.16 -25.35
N GLU A 325 0.42 -5.16 -26.21
CA GLU A 325 -0.63 -5.29 -27.22
C GLU A 325 -2.03 -5.49 -26.63
N LEU A 326 -2.13 -5.99 -25.41
CA LEU A 326 -3.41 -6.20 -24.71
C LEU A 326 -3.86 -4.97 -23.91
N PHE A 327 -3.00 -3.99 -23.73
CA PHE A 327 -3.24 -2.84 -22.84
C PHE A 327 -2.96 -1.49 -23.50
N GLU A 328 -3.09 -1.38 -24.82
CA GLU A 328 -2.81 -0.14 -25.57
C GLU A 328 -3.67 1.05 -25.10
N ASP A 329 -4.90 0.79 -24.69
CA ASP A 329 -5.86 1.77 -24.21
C ASP A 329 -5.68 2.18 -22.74
N ILE A 330 -4.78 1.54 -21.99
CA ILE A 330 -4.57 1.80 -20.56
C ILE A 330 -3.25 2.54 -20.35
N ASP A 331 -3.31 3.66 -19.65
CA ASP A 331 -2.15 4.44 -19.22
C ASP A 331 -2.05 4.40 -17.69
N PRO A 332 -1.24 3.50 -17.12
CA PRO A 332 -1.14 3.35 -15.66
C PRO A 332 -0.58 4.60 -14.95
N LYS A 333 0.30 5.35 -15.61
CA LYS A 333 0.86 6.59 -15.05
C LYS A 333 -0.22 7.66 -14.91
N GLU A 334 -1.02 7.83 -15.96
CA GLU A 334 -2.16 8.74 -15.93
C GLU A 334 -3.20 8.31 -14.91
N ASN A 335 -3.46 7.00 -14.80
CA ASN A 335 -4.39 6.46 -13.80
C ASN A 335 -3.93 6.75 -12.38
N LEU A 336 -2.64 6.72 -12.11
CA LEU A 336 -2.08 7.12 -10.81
C LEU A 336 -2.32 8.61 -10.55
N GLU A 337 -2.01 9.48 -11.50
CA GLU A 337 -2.23 10.93 -11.40
C GLU A 337 -3.71 11.25 -11.18
N ASN A 338 -4.60 10.59 -11.93
CA ASN A 338 -6.04 10.77 -11.81
C ASN A 338 -6.57 10.32 -10.45
N PHE A 339 -6.02 9.24 -9.88
CA PHE A 339 -6.38 8.80 -8.54
C PHE A 339 -6.03 9.88 -7.50
N TYR A 340 -4.80 10.40 -7.54
CA TYR A 340 -4.39 11.48 -6.64
C TYR A 340 -5.28 12.70 -6.80
N LYS A 341 -5.52 13.13 -8.03
CA LYS A 341 -6.35 14.30 -8.32
C LYS A 341 -7.78 14.17 -7.78
N LYS A 342 -8.37 12.98 -7.89
CA LYS A 342 -9.76 12.75 -7.49
C LYS A 342 -9.91 12.43 -5.99
N TYR A 343 -8.98 11.69 -5.40
CA TYR A 343 -9.16 11.10 -4.08
C TYR A 343 -8.17 11.55 -3.01
N LEU A 344 -7.05 12.12 -3.38
CA LEU A 344 -6.01 12.50 -2.43
C LEU A 344 -5.76 14.01 -2.45
N PRO A 345 -5.36 14.58 -1.29
CA PRO A 345 -5.25 16.04 -1.16
C PRO A 345 -3.93 16.62 -1.66
N ILE A 346 -3.04 15.83 -2.24
CA ILE A 346 -1.76 16.31 -2.76
C ILE A 346 -1.56 15.96 -4.23
N THR A 347 -0.62 16.65 -4.89
CA THR A 347 -0.18 16.33 -6.25
C THR A 347 1.05 15.41 -6.18
N PRO A 348 1.06 14.27 -6.90
CA PRO A 348 2.21 13.37 -6.91
C PRO A 348 3.26 13.85 -7.90
N GLU A 349 4.29 14.51 -7.41
CA GLU A 349 5.42 14.97 -8.22
C GLU A 349 6.59 14.01 -8.05
N GLY A 350 6.97 13.32 -9.14
CA GLY A 350 8.05 12.36 -9.11
C GLY A 350 7.91 11.28 -10.17
N THR A 351 8.65 10.21 -9.99
CA THR A 351 8.61 9.00 -10.83
C THR A 351 8.17 7.83 -9.98
N PHE A 352 7.09 7.16 -10.37
CA PHE A 352 6.49 6.06 -9.57
C PHE A 352 6.54 4.73 -10.30
N MET A 353 6.75 4.75 -11.60
CA MET A 353 6.94 3.59 -12.47
C MET A 353 7.65 4.04 -13.75
N THR A 354 8.65 3.30 -14.17
CA THR A 354 9.43 3.68 -15.36
C THR A 354 10.13 2.49 -16.00
N LYS A 355 10.25 2.51 -17.31
CA LYS A 355 11.09 1.58 -18.05
C LYS A 355 12.51 2.14 -18.12
N TYR A 356 13.49 1.28 -17.87
CA TYR A 356 14.92 1.65 -17.95
C TYR A 356 15.30 2.13 -19.34
N ASN A 357 16.02 3.23 -19.40
CA ASN A 357 16.58 3.78 -20.62
C ASN A 357 18.07 4.07 -20.39
N LYS A 358 18.91 3.50 -21.23
CA LYS A 358 20.38 3.64 -21.15
C LYS A 358 20.93 5.04 -21.47
N LYS A 359 20.13 5.93 -22.05
CA LYS A 359 20.61 7.26 -22.52
C LYS A 359 21.14 8.14 -21.42
#